data_9d0d3ba75c915e06bf76df0cea927ea9
#
_entry.id   9d0d3ba75c915e06bf76df0cea927ea9
#
_cell.length_a   1.000
_cell.length_b   1.000
_cell.length_c   1.000
_cell.angle_alpha   90.00
_cell.angle_beta   90.00
_cell.angle_gamma   90.00
#
_symmetry.space_group_name_H-M   'P 1'
#
loop_
_entity.id
_entity.type
_entity.pdbx_description
1 polymer ?
#
loop_
_entity_poly.entity_id
_entity_poly.type
_entity_poly.pdbx_seq_one_letter_code
_entity_poly.pdbx_strand_id
1 'polypeptide(L)'
;MNRVLSIGECMLQLRQEGKGKFGQGFGGDSLNAAIYLSRLGIQTSYLTALGTDPWSDQMLADWQKEGVDTSLVRRVPGRMPGLYIIQNQTSGERHFSYWRDRSPAREVFDHDDQHLAQSFLQHDWIYFTGVTLSLYGHDGRVRLFDYLQRANDAGAWIVFDTNYRAQGWPDRKEMDLAFRQAIEMADILFASHADMAGVF
;
A
#
# COMPACT_ATOMS: atom_id res chain seq x y z
N MET A 1 -24.08 0.39 -2.61
CA MET A 1 -22.93 0.27 -3.54
C MET A 1 -21.75 -0.15 -2.68
N ASN A 2 -20.99 -1.17 -3.09
CA ASN A 2 -19.84 -1.61 -2.32
C ASN A 2 -18.70 -0.58 -2.43
N ARG A 3 -18.21 -0.10 -1.29
CA ARG A 3 -17.08 0.85 -1.19
C ARG A 3 -15.85 0.11 -0.72
N VAL A 4 -14.75 0.29 -1.44
CA VAL A 4 -13.47 -0.35 -1.13
C VAL A 4 -12.48 0.68 -0.61
N LEU A 5 -11.83 0.38 0.51
CA LEU A 5 -10.65 1.07 1.00
C LEU A 5 -9.42 0.25 0.65
N SER A 6 -8.55 0.77 -0.19
CA SER A 6 -7.25 0.16 -0.47
C SER A 6 -6.15 0.91 0.28
N ILE A 7 -5.28 0.18 0.99
CA ILE A 7 -4.28 0.76 1.90
C ILE A 7 -2.88 0.37 1.46
N GLY A 8 -1.97 1.35 1.33
CA GLY A 8 -0.56 1.03 1.07
C GLY A 8 0.27 2.20 0.56
N GLU A 9 1.33 1.89 -0.13
CA GLU A 9 2.26 2.88 -0.69
C GLU A 9 2.25 2.85 -2.20
N CYS A 10 2.30 4.04 -2.79
CA CYS A 10 2.68 4.22 -4.18
C CYS A 10 3.97 5.03 -4.27
N MET A 11 4.87 4.58 -5.12
CA MET A 11 6.20 5.18 -5.32
C MET A 11 6.36 5.70 -6.74
N LEU A 12 7.21 6.69 -6.91
CA LEU A 12 7.75 7.04 -8.22
C LEU A 12 8.52 5.86 -8.80
N GLN A 13 8.34 5.62 -10.09
CA GLN A 13 9.04 4.60 -10.86
C GLN A 13 9.91 5.25 -11.92
N LEU A 14 11.19 4.88 -11.96
CA LEU A 14 12.05 5.15 -13.10
C LEU A 14 12.42 3.82 -13.76
N ARG A 15 11.96 3.61 -14.99
CA ARG A 15 12.26 2.39 -15.75
C ARG A 15 13.28 2.71 -16.83
N GLN A 16 14.38 1.98 -16.85
CA GLN A 16 15.40 2.12 -17.88
C GLN A 16 14.85 1.68 -19.25
N GLU A 17 14.85 2.59 -20.20
CA GLU A 17 14.37 2.39 -21.58
C GLU A 17 15.52 2.32 -22.59
N GLY A 18 16.75 2.56 -22.13
CA GLY A 18 17.97 2.53 -22.94
C GLY A 18 19.13 3.13 -22.17
N LYS A 19 20.30 3.23 -22.81
CA LYS A 19 21.49 3.79 -22.17
C LYS A 19 21.26 5.25 -21.80
N GLY A 20 21.22 5.56 -20.50
CA GLY A 20 21.01 6.92 -19.99
C GLY A 20 19.60 7.49 -20.16
N LYS A 21 18.61 6.67 -20.56
CA LYS A 21 17.20 7.09 -20.69
C LYS A 21 16.34 6.33 -19.71
N PHE A 22 15.43 7.06 -19.03
CA PHE A 22 14.47 6.50 -18.11
C PHE A 22 13.07 6.99 -18.43
N GLY A 23 12.13 6.06 -18.56
CA GLY A 23 10.71 6.37 -18.54
C GLY A 23 10.25 6.54 -17.10
N GLN A 24 9.43 7.56 -16.87
CA GLN A 24 8.83 7.84 -15.58
C GLN A 24 7.43 7.24 -15.48
N GLY A 25 7.07 6.81 -14.30
CA GLY A 25 5.74 6.33 -13.94
C GLY A 25 5.59 6.27 -12.43
N PHE A 26 4.59 5.59 -11.98
CA PHE A 26 4.43 5.24 -10.57
C PHE A 26 3.83 3.84 -10.45
N GLY A 27 4.04 3.23 -9.29
CA GLY A 27 3.52 1.90 -9.02
C GLY A 27 3.48 1.60 -7.53
N GLY A 28 2.50 0.83 -7.18
CA GLY A 28 2.27 0.27 -5.87
C GLY A 28 1.21 -0.83 -6.03
N ASP A 29 1.38 -1.93 -5.33
CA ASP A 29 0.47 -3.08 -5.41
C ASP A 29 -0.97 -2.71 -5.04
N SER A 30 -1.13 -2.04 -3.91
CA SER A 30 -2.43 -1.57 -3.40
C SER A 30 -3.04 -0.47 -4.29
N LEU A 31 -2.24 0.45 -4.85
CA LEU A 31 -2.74 1.43 -5.80
C LEU A 31 -3.19 0.76 -7.11
N ASN A 32 -2.46 -0.22 -7.61
CA ASN A 32 -2.87 -0.96 -8.80
C ASN A 32 -4.24 -1.60 -8.58
N ALA A 33 -4.47 -2.23 -7.43
CA ALA A 33 -5.79 -2.76 -7.08
C ALA A 33 -6.86 -1.66 -7.07
N ALA A 34 -6.59 -0.51 -6.44
CA ALA A 34 -7.52 0.62 -6.40
C ALA A 34 -7.90 1.13 -7.79
N ILE A 35 -6.92 1.31 -8.68
CA ILE A 35 -7.15 1.77 -10.05
C ILE A 35 -8.01 0.77 -10.83
N TYR A 36 -7.68 -0.52 -10.78
CA TYR A 36 -8.46 -1.51 -11.53
C TYR A 36 -9.89 -1.67 -11.00
N LEU A 37 -10.08 -1.59 -9.68
CA LEU A 37 -11.42 -1.59 -9.08
C LEU A 37 -12.23 -0.36 -9.54
N SER A 38 -11.62 0.83 -9.54
CA SER A 38 -12.26 2.06 -10.03
C SER A 38 -12.64 1.97 -11.51
N ARG A 39 -11.76 1.42 -12.37
CA ARG A 39 -12.05 1.17 -13.79
C ARG A 39 -13.21 0.18 -13.99
N LEU A 40 -13.44 -0.73 -13.05
CA LEU A 40 -14.58 -1.64 -13.04
C LEU A 40 -15.87 -1.01 -12.47
N GLY A 41 -15.84 0.30 -12.15
CA GLY A 41 -16.98 1.04 -11.62
C GLY A 41 -17.24 0.86 -10.12
N ILE A 42 -16.28 0.30 -9.39
CA ILE A 42 -16.35 0.15 -7.92
C ILE A 42 -15.85 1.44 -7.26
N GLN A 43 -16.61 1.98 -6.32
CA GLN A 43 -16.17 3.13 -5.53
C GLN A 43 -14.97 2.74 -4.67
N THR A 44 -13.81 3.31 -4.96
CA THR A 44 -12.57 2.93 -4.31
C THR A 44 -11.84 4.17 -3.79
N SER A 45 -11.59 4.18 -2.48
CA SER A 45 -10.74 5.16 -1.80
C SER A 45 -9.35 4.60 -1.61
N TYR A 46 -8.33 5.44 -1.71
CA TYR A 46 -6.94 5.04 -1.49
C TYR A 46 -6.38 5.73 -0.26
N LEU A 47 -6.00 4.94 0.74
CA LEU A 47 -5.36 5.41 1.98
C LEU A 47 -3.85 5.29 1.88
N THR A 48 -3.19 6.43 1.88
CA THR A 48 -1.73 6.56 1.85
C THR A 48 -1.32 7.95 2.34
N ALA A 49 -0.01 8.25 2.30
CA ALA A 49 0.46 9.61 2.44
C ALA A 49 1.47 9.96 1.34
N LEU A 50 1.42 11.21 0.90
CA LEU A 50 2.30 11.79 -0.10
C LEU A 50 2.91 13.10 0.44
N GLY A 51 3.94 13.59 -0.23
CA GLY A 51 4.50 14.92 0.02
C GLY A 51 3.63 16.05 -0.53
N THR A 52 4.17 17.27 -0.48
CA THR A 52 3.59 18.48 -1.09
C THR A 52 4.43 18.95 -2.28
N ASP A 53 5.18 18.04 -2.86
CA ASP A 53 6.05 18.26 -4.02
C ASP A 53 5.30 18.04 -5.35
N PRO A 54 5.84 18.51 -6.49
CA PRO A 54 5.17 18.38 -7.78
C PRO A 54 4.89 16.93 -8.23
N TRP A 55 5.72 15.96 -7.81
CA TRP A 55 5.50 14.54 -8.14
C TRP A 55 4.29 13.99 -7.41
N SER A 56 4.17 14.35 -6.13
CA SER A 56 2.99 14.01 -5.32
C SER A 56 1.70 14.60 -5.90
N ASP A 57 1.76 15.85 -6.40
CA ASP A 57 0.61 16.49 -7.04
C ASP A 57 0.23 15.80 -8.35
N GLN A 58 1.22 15.43 -9.16
CA GLN A 58 0.99 14.68 -10.40
C GLN A 58 0.36 13.30 -10.11
N MET A 59 0.88 12.57 -9.13
CA MET A 59 0.34 11.27 -8.73
C MET A 59 -1.14 11.37 -8.34
N LEU A 60 -1.50 12.34 -7.49
CA LEU A 60 -2.88 12.58 -7.10
C LEU A 60 -3.79 12.87 -8.30
N ALA A 61 -3.34 13.77 -9.17
CA ALA A 61 -4.12 14.15 -10.36
C ALA A 61 -4.35 12.95 -11.29
N ASP A 62 -3.38 12.08 -11.43
CA ASP A 62 -3.50 10.90 -12.29
C ASP A 62 -4.39 9.82 -11.65
N TRP A 63 -4.34 9.62 -10.32
CA TRP A 63 -5.25 8.70 -9.64
C TRP A 63 -6.71 9.16 -9.69
N GLN A 64 -6.94 10.47 -9.55
CA GLN A 64 -8.28 11.07 -9.69
C GLN A 64 -8.85 10.88 -11.11
N LYS A 65 -8.01 10.99 -12.16
CA LYS A 65 -8.43 10.69 -13.55
C LYS A 65 -8.85 9.22 -13.72
N GLU A 66 -8.25 8.31 -12.96
CA GLU A 66 -8.62 6.88 -12.93
C GLU A 66 -9.88 6.61 -12.08
N GLY A 67 -10.45 7.65 -11.47
CA GLY A 67 -11.66 7.54 -10.65
C GLY A 67 -11.40 7.08 -9.21
N VAL A 68 -10.15 7.08 -8.75
CA VAL A 68 -9.82 6.75 -7.36
C VAL A 68 -10.13 7.96 -6.47
N ASP A 69 -10.87 7.73 -5.39
CA ASP A 69 -11.06 8.74 -4.35
C ASP A 69 -9.77 8.92 -3.54
N THR A 70 -9.23 10.13 -3.58
CA THR A 70 -7.99 10.53 -2.92
C THR A 70 -8.20 11.35 -1.64
N SER A 71 -9.42 11.42 -1.13
CA SER A 71 -9.77 12.20 0.06
C SER A 71 -9.03 11.74 1.33
N LEU A 72 -8.61 10.47 1.36
CA LEU A 72 -7.85 9.88 2.46
C LEU A 72 -6.32 9.92 2.22
N VAL A 73 -5.85 10.62 1.19
CA VAL A 73 -4.41 10.80 0.97
C VAL A 73 -3.89 11.94 1.83
N ARG A 74 -3.15 11.60 2.87
CA ARG A 74 -2.51 12.58 3.75
C ARG A 74 -1.37 13.32 3.02
N ARG A 75 -1.31 14.65 3.18
CA ARG A 75 -0.24 15.47 2.59
C ARG A 75 0.75 15.89 3.67
N VAL A 76 2.02 15.51 3.51
CA VAL A 76 3.09 15.76 4.50
C VAL A 76 4.10 16.77 3.93
N PRO A 77 4.14 18.02 4.45
CA PRO A 77 5.05 19.04 3.94
C PRO A 77 6.53 18.64 4.08
N GLY A 78 7.32 18.98 3.06
CA GLY A 78 8.77 18.71 3.04
C GLY A 78 9.15 17.25 2.83
N ARG A 79 8.18 16.37 2.52
CA ARG A 79 8.41 14.96 2.19
C ARG A 79 8.17 14.73 0.71
N MET A 80 8.72 13.63 0.21
CA MET A 80 8.53 13.15 -1.16
C MET A 80 8.11 11.68 -1.14
N PRO A 81 7.39 11.20 -2.17
CA PRO A 81 7.07 9.78 -2.27
C PRO A 81 8.34 8.93 -2.35
N GLY A 82 8.22 7.65 -2.01
CA GLY A 82 9.29 6.69 -2.27
C GLY A 82 9.63 6.65 -3.76
N LEU A 83 10.85 6.22 -4.08
CA LEU A 83 11.34 6.05 -5.44
C LEU A 83 11.83 4.62 -5.63
N TYR A 84 11.57 4.02 -6.78
CA TYR A 84 12.29 2.83 -7.22
C TYR A 84 12.72 2.93 -8.68
N ILE A 85 13.83 2.27 -8.98
CA ILE A 85 14.39 2.19 -10.33
C ILE A 85 14.30 0.74 -10.80
N ILE A 86 13.82 0.56 -12.03
CA ILE A 86 13.82 -0.74 -12.72
C ILE A 86 14.92 -0.71 -13.78
N GLN A 87 15.85 -1.62 -13.67
CA GLN A 87 16.91 -1.84 -14.66
C GLN A 87 16.74 -3.23 -15.28
N ASN A 88 16.76 -3.31 -16.61
CA ASN A 88 16.76 -4.59 -17.31
C ASN A 88 18.20 -5.11 -17.36
N GLN A 89 18.42 -6.31 -16.84
CA GLN A 89 19.70 -7.00 -16.98
C GLN A 89 19.82 -7.67 -18.34
N THR A 90 21.04 -7.95 -18.75
CA THR A 90 21.32 -8.69 -20.01
C THR A 90 20.73 -10.10 -20.02
N SER A 91 20.47 -10.68 -18.85
CA SER A 91 19.76 -11.96 -18.67
C SER A 91 18.25 -11.87 -18.95
N GLY A 92 17.69 -10.67 -19.14
CA GLY A 92 16.25 -10.43 -19.23
C GLY A 92 15.56 -10.26 -17.87
N GLU A 93 16.27 -10.44 -16.78
CA GLU A 93 15.76 -10.21 -15.42
C GLU A 93 15.68 -8.71 -15.11
N ARG A 94 14.79 -8.37 -14.21
CA ARG A 94 14.62 -6.98 -13.74
C ARG A 94 15.28 -6.81 -12.39
N HIS A 95 16.16 -5.82 -12.29
CA HIS A 95 16.72 -5.39 -11.02
C HIS A 95 15.97 -4.19 -10.50
N PHE A 96 15.59 -4.22 -9.19
CA PHE A 96 14.88 -3.16 -8.52
C PHE A 96 15.76 -2.53 -7.45
N SER A 97 15.91 -1.21 -7.49
CA SER A 97 16.58 -0.43 -6.45
C SER A 97 15.57 0.53 -5.81
N TYR A 98 15.53 0.58 -4.47
CA TYR A 98 14.52 1.32 -3.72
C TYR A 98 15.11 2.42 -2.87
N TRP A 99 14.43 3.56 -2.83
CA TRP A 99 14.65 4.67 -1.89
C TRP A 99 13.30 5.03 -1.28
N ARG A 100 12.93 4.37 -0.18
CA ARG A 100 11.60 4.50 0.42
C ARG A 100 11.62 4.66 1.95
N ASP A 101 12.79 4.72 2.57
CA ASP A 101 12.91 4.76 4.03
C ASP A 101 12.27 6.00 4.64
N ARG A 102 12.20 7.10 3.87
CA ARG A 102 11.60 8.37 4.27
C ARG A 102 10.26 8.64 3.57
N SER A 103 9.66 7.65 2.97
CA SER A 103 8.34 7.81 2.34
C SER A 103 7.29 8.19 3.38
N PRO A 104 6.45 9.21 3.12
CA PRO A 104 5.41 9.62 4.07
C PRO A 104 4.35 8.54 4.27
N ALA A 105 4.17 7.61 3.33
CA ALA A 105 3.26 6.48 3.49
C ALA A 105 3.55 5.62 4.73
N ARG A 106 4.80 5.62 5.22
CA ARG A 106 5.21 4.90 6.42
C ARG A 106 4.63 5.50 7.72
N GLU A 107 4.16 6.74 7.66
CA GLU A 107 3.71 7.52 8.82
C GLU A 107 2.18 7.60 8.94
N VAL A 108 1.45 6.89 8.07
CA VAL A 108 -0.04 6.94 8.04
C VAL A 108 -0.64 6.57 9.40
N PHE A 109 -0.05 5.61 10.09
CA PHE A 109 -0.52 5.11 11.39
C PHE A 109 0.42 5.46 12.56
N ASP A 110 1.24 6.52 12.46
CA ASP A 110 2.14 6.90 13.56
C ASP A 110 1.39 7.45 14.77
N HIS A 111 0.23 8.02 14.56
CA HIS A 111 -0.62 8.60 15.61
C HIS A 111 -2.04 8.04 15.51
N ASP A 112 -2.72 8.02 16.66
CA ASP A 112 -4.15 7.74 16.67
C ASP A 112 -4.91 8.89 15.99
N ASP A 113 -5.77 8.55 15.04
CA ASP A 113 -6.54 9.50 14.25
C ASP A 113 -8.00 9.02 14.16
N GLN A 114 -8.86 9.68 14.95
CA GLN A 114 -10.28 9.33 15.01
C GLN A 114 -11.00 9.53 13.68
N HIS A 115 -10.58 10.52 12.87
CA HIS A 115 -11.14 10.73 11.53
C HIS A 115 -10.78 9.57 10.62
N LEU A 116 -9.53 9.12 10.70
CA LEU A 116 -9.08 7.94 9.98
C LEU A 116 -9.81 6.67 10.44
N ALA A 117 -9.96 6.46 11.75
CA ALA A 117 -10.72 5.34 12.30
C ALA A 117 -12.18 5.34 11.80
N GLN A 118 -12.82 6.51 11.75
CA GLN A 118 -14.17 6.64 11.20
C GLN A 118 -14.23 6.32 9.70
N SER A 119 -13.21 6.63 8.92
CA SER A 119 -13.18 6.32 7.49
C SER A 119 -13.20 4.81 7.23
N PHE A 120 -12.58 3.99 8.09
CA PHE A 120 -12.65 2.53 7.99
C PHE A 120 -14.09 2.03 8.09
N LEU A 121 -14.90 2.59 9.00
CA LEU A 121 -16.32 2.22 9.20
C LEU A 121 -17.24 2.64 8.03
N GLN A 122 -16.75 3.45 7.10
CA GLN A 122 -17.52 3.90 5.94
C GLN A 122 -17.32 3.01 4.70
N HIS A 123 -16.45 1.99 4.79
CA HIS A 123 -16.13 1.11 3.67
C HIS A 123 -16.64 -0.31 3.95
N ASP A 124 -17.11 -0.97 2.90
CA ASP A 124 -17.65 -2.33 2.97
C ASP A 124 -16.54 -3.38 2.81
N TRP A 125 -15.43 -3.00 2.18
CA TRP A 125 -14.27 -3.85 1.89
C TRP A 125 -12.99 -3.10 2.19
N ILE A 126 -12.06 -3.72 2.89
CA ILE A 126 -10.76 -3.13 3.19
C ILE A 126 -9.65 -4.06 2.70
N TYR A 127 -8.87 -3.57 1.75
CA TYR A 127 -7.78 -4.30 1.09
C TYR A 127 -6.43 -3.76 1.52
N PHE A 128 -5.55 -4.65 1.94
CA PHE A 128 -4.15 -4.35 2.24
C PHE A 128 -3.26 -5.57 1.96
N THR A 129 -1.94 -5.38 2.00
CA THR A 129 -0.98 -6.41 1.59
C THR A 129 0.14 -6.60 2.60
N GLY A 130 0.93 -7.67 2.46
CA GLY A 130 2.15 -7.87 3.24
C GLY A 130 3.19 -6.77 3.02
N VAL A 131 3.20 -6.14 1.82
CA VAL A 131 4.01 -4.92 1.57
C VAL A 131 3.49 -3.77 2.44
N THR A 132 2.17 -3.58 2.51
CA THR A 132 1.54 -2.56 3.38
C THR A 132 1.94 -2.76 4.85
N LEU A 133 1.85 -3.98 5.37
CA LEU A 133 2.25 -4.29 6.75
C LEU A 133 3.73 -3.96 7.02
N SER A 134 4.60 -4.16 6.03
CA SER A 134 6.04 -3.90 6.16
C SER A 134 6.40 -2.41 6.24
N LEU A 135 5.47 -1.53 5.87
CA LEU A 135 5.68 -0.08 5.96
C LEU A 135 5.71 0.41 7.39
N TYR A 136 4.87 -0.17 8.24
CA TYR A 136 4.59 0.38 9.56
C TYR A 136 5.46 -0.28 10.64
N GLY A 137 5.90 0.52 11.60
CA GLY A 137 6.49 0.02 12.83
C GLY A 137 5.46 -0.73 13.69
N HIS A 138 5.90 -1.32 14.80
CA HIS A 138 5.04 -2.09 15.68
C HIS A 138 3.75 -1.33 16.05
N ASP A 139 3.87 -0.11 16.57
CA ASP A 139 2.71 0.69 17.01
C ASP A 139 1.77 1.07 15.87
N GLY A 140 2.32 1.32 14.67
CA GLY A 140 1.51 1.59 13.48
C GLY A 140 0.70 0.36 13.05
N ARG A 141 1.29 -0.84 13.12
CA ARG A 141 0.58 -2.11 12.86
C ARG A 141 -0.52 -2.36 13.89
N VAL A 142 -0.24 -2.10 15.18
CA VAL A 142 -1.26 -2.24 16.24
C VAL A 142 -2.47 -1.36 15.95
N ARG A 143 -2.25 -0.08 15.57
CA ARG A 143 -3.37 0.82 15.21
C ARG A 143 -4.10 0.37 13.95
N LEU A 144 -3.38 -0.06 12.92
CA LEU A 144 -4.01 -0.61 11.71
C LEU A 144 -4.92 -1.79 12.05
N PHE A 145 -4.43 -2.74 12.82
CA PHE A 145 -5.23 -3.92 13.22
C PHE A 145 -6.43 -3.56 14.10
N ASP A 146 -6.31 -2.57 14.99
CA ASP A 146 -7.44 -2.07 15.76
C ASP A 146 -8.53 -1.46 14.84
N TYR A 147 -8.13 -0.64 13.86
CA TYR A 147 -9.08 -0.06 12.90
C TYR A 147 -9.73 -1.13 12.00
N LEU A 148 -8.96 -2.12 11.56
CA LEU A 148 -9.46 -3.27 10.80
C LEU A 148 -10.47 -4.07 11.63
N GLN A 149 -10.18 -4.37 12.90
CA GLN A 149 -11.07 -5.10 13.78
C GLN A 149 -12.40 -4.36 13.97
N ARG A 150 -12.36 -3.07 14.27
CA ARG A 150 -13.58 -2.26 14.41
C ARG A 150 -14.42 -2.24 13.14
N ALA A 151 -13.79 -2.17 11.97
CA ALA A 151 -14.51 -2.21 10.71
C ALA A 151 -15.13 -3.60 10.45
N ASN A 152 -14.40 -4.67 10.74
CA ASN A 152 -14.90 -6.03 10.62
C ASN A 152 -16.07 -6.29 11.57
N ASP A 153 -15.98 -5.85 12.84
CA ASP A 153 -17.08 -5.91 13.82
C ASP A 153 -18.33 -5.12 13.34
N ALA A 154 -18.12 -4.08 12.53
CA ALA A 154 -19.19 -3.31 11.90
C ALA A 154 -19.71 -3.93 10.58
N GLY A 155 -19.15 -5.06 10.14
CA GLY A 155 -19.58 -5.83 8.97
C GLY A 155 -18.77 -5.60 7.69
N ALA A 156 -17.65 -4.88 7.74
CA ALA A 156 -16.74 -4.76 6.61
C ALA A 156 -15.95 -6.07 6.39
N TRP A 157 -15.71 -6.41 5.13
CA TRP A 157 -14.88 -7.54 4.73
C TRP A 157 -13.41 -7.16 4.70
N ILE A 158 -12.58 -7.94 5.35
CA ILE A 158 -11.13 -7.74 5.37
C ILE A 158 -10.48 -8.62 4.31
N VAL A 159 -9.75 -7.99 3.39
CA VAL A 159 -9.08 -8.65 2.26
C VAL A 159 -7.57 -8.47 2.39
N PHE A 160 -6.87 -9.56 2.57
CA PHE A 160 -5.42 -9.55 2.71
C PHE A 160 -4.74 -10.28 1.55
N ASP A 161 -3.75 -9.61 0.93
CA ASP A 161 -2.86 -10.22 -0.05
C ASP A 161 -1.47 -10.40 0.59
N THR A 162 -0.99 -11.64 0.65
CA THR A 162 0.30 -11.93 1.29
C THR A 162 1.44 -11.14 0.69
N ASN A 163 1.51 -11.02 -0.61
CA ASN A 163 2.50 -10.22 -1.35
C ASN A 163 3.82 -10.00 -0.56
N TYR A 164 4.41 -11.12 -0.10
CA TYR A 164 5.56 -11.12 0.79
C TYR A 164 6.80 -10.59 0.09
N ARG A 165 7.52 -9.69 0.77
CA ARG A 165 8.80 -9.16 0.32
C ARG A 165 9.78 -9.16 1.47
N ALA A 166 10.70 -10.13 1.49
CA ALA A 166 11.67 -10.33 2.58
C ALA A 166 12.45 -9.06 2.93
N GLN A 167 12.78 -8.23 1.94
CA GLN A 167 13.53 -6.97 2.11
C GLN A 167 12.77 -5.93 2.97
N GLY A 168 11.45 -6.03 3.07
CA GLY A 168 10.62 -5.16 3.91
C GLY A 168 10.62 -5.54 5.39
N TRP A 169 11.20 -6.69 5.75
CA TRP A 169 11.10 -7.29 7.06
C TRP A 169 12.48 -7.58 7.67
N PRO A 170 13.09 -6.61 8.37
CA PRO A 170 14.38 -6.81 9.01
C PRO A 170 14.30 -7.81 10.19
N ASP A 171 13.15 -7.90 10.86
CA ASP A 171 12.88 -8.85 11.94
C ASP A 171 11.86 -9.91 11.50
N ARG A 172 12.32 -11.18 11.44
CA ARG A 172 11.49 -12.30 11.04
C ARG A 172 10.38 -12.62 12.06
N LYS A 173 10.61 -12.37 13.37
CA LYS A 173 9.59 -12.63 14.39
C LYS A 173 8.45 -11.62 14.30
N GLU A 174 8.78 -10.35 14.09
CA GLU A 174 7.76 -9.32 13.84
C GLU A 174 6.96 -9.62 12.59
N MET A 175 7.64 -10.07 11.53
CA MET A 175 6.99 -10.47 10.29
C MET A 175 6.02 -11.64 10.51
N ASP A 176 6.46 -12.72 11.16
CA ASP A 176 5.62 -13.90 11.44
C ASP A 176 4.36 -13.52 12.24
N LEU A 177 4.52 -12.71 13.30
CA LEU A 177 3.40 -12.23 14.10
C LEU A 177 2.41 -11.39 13.29
N ALA A 178 2.91 -10.45 12.49
CA ALA A 178 2.06 -9.58 11.68
C ALA A 178 1.29 -10.35 10.60
N PHE A 179 1.95 -11.32 9.94
CA PHE A 179 1.29 -12.15 8.92
C PHE A 179 0.24 -13.08 9.53
N ARG A 180 0.54 -13.72 10.68
CA ARG A 180 -0.45 -14.56 11.38
C ARG A 180 -1.68 -13.75 11.74
N GLN A 181 -1.49 -12.59 12.36
CA GLN A 181 -2.60 -11.73 12.74
C GLN A 181 -3.43 -11.27 11.53
N ALA A 182 -2.77 -10.90 10.41
CA ALA A 182 -3.47 -10.51 9.20
C ALA A 182 -4.25 -11.67 8.57
N ILE A 183 -3.68 -12.88 8.54
CA ILE A 183 -4.32 -14.09 8.01
C ILE A 183 -5.53 -14.49 8.89
N GLU A 184 -5.39 -14.45 10.21
CA GLU A 184 -6.48 -14.76 11.15
C GLU A 184 -7.65 -13.78 11.03
N MET A 185 -7.37 -12.52 10.70
CA MET A 185 -8.40 -11.48 10.56
C MET A 185 -9.05 -11.46 9.18
N ALA A 186 -8.40 -12.00 8.15
CA ALA A 186 -8.86 -11.88 6.77
C ALA A 186 -10.07 -12.76 6.48
N ASP A 187 -11.14 -12.14 5.95
CA ASP A 187 -12.28 -12.86 5.36
C ASP A 187 -11.93 -13.44 4.00
N ILE A 188 -11.05 -12.74 3.25
CA ILE A 188 -10.51 -13.19 1.96
C ILE A 188 -9.00 -13.07 1.97
N LEU A 189 -8.33 -14.17 1.64
CA LEU A 189 -6.89 -14.27 1.55
C LEU A 189 -6.44 -14.53 0.11
N PHE A 190 -5.61 -13.64 -0.43
CA PHE A 190 -4.81 -13.91 -1.62
C PHE A 190 -3.41 -14.34 -1.21
N ALA A 191 -3.02 -15.55 -1.58
CA ALA A 191 -1.72 -16.09 -1.19
C ALA A 191 -1.10 -16.88 -2.34
N SER A 192 0.15 -16.58 -2.66
CA SER A 192 0.93 -17.44 -3.55
C SER A 192 1.66 -18.53 -2.74
N HIS A 193 1.90 -19.68 -3.38
CA HIS A 193 2.69 -20.74 -2.76
C HIS A 193 4.10 -20.24 -2.36
N ALA A 194 4.72 -19.38 -3.19
CA ALA A 194 6.03 -18.83 -2.92
C ALA A 194 6.03 -17.90 -1.70
N ASP A 195 5.00 -17.07 -1.55
CA ASP A 195 4.87 -16.19 -0.39
C ASP A 195 4.68 -17.02 0.89
N MET A 196 3.80 -18.02 0.86
CA MET A 196 3.55 -18.87 2.01
C MET A 196 4.80 -19.63 2.46
N ALA A 197 5.59 -20.16 1.52
CA ALA A 197 6.87 -20.80 1.82
C ALA A 197 7.94 -19.80 2.35
N GLY A 198 7.84 -18.52 1.99
CA GLY A 198 8.73 -17.47 2.50
C GLY A 198 8.35 -16.98 3.90
N VAL A 199 7.06 -16.99 4.23
CA VAL A 199 6.53 -16.55 5.53
C VAL A 199 6.66 -17.67 6.58
N PHE A 200 6.28 -18.88 6.26
CA PHE A 200 6.25 -20.07 7.14
C PHE A 200 7.30 -21.10 6.77
#